data_5dd26940c97200fb578618e5492abb85
#
_entry.id   5dd26940c97200fb578618e5492abb85
#
_cell.length_a   1.000
_cell.length_b   1.000
_cell.length_c   1.000
_cell.angle_alpha   90.00
_cell.angle_beta   90.00
_cell.angle_gamma   90.00
#
_symmetry.space_group_name_H-M   'P 1'
#
loop_
_entity.id
_entity.type
_entity.pdbx_description
1 polymer ?
#
loop_
_entity_poly.entity_id
_entity_poly.type
_entity_poly.pdbx_seq_one_letter_code
_entity_poly.pdbx_strand_id
1 'polypeptide(L)' 'MSIRKTLELANEMIRLADHGDSVREDDGCGVLYGVLRDSAFRIKKLAEDERFAHIRKGWWKD' A
#
# COMPACT_ATOMS: atom_id res chain seq x y z
N MET A 1 1.51 14.77 7.57
CA MET A 1 1.37 13.55 6.75
C MET A 1 -0.10 13.25 6.53
N SER A 2 -0.48 12.93 5.31
CA SER A 2 -1.85 12.53 5.02
C SER A 2 -1.97 11.01 5.05
N ILE A 3 -2.74 10.49 5.98
CA ILE A 3 -2.99 9.04 6.08
C ILE A 3 -3.82 8.59 4.88
N ARG A 4 -4.80 9.40 4.46
CA ARG A 4 -5.61 9.08 3.29
C ARG A 4 -4.77 8.95 2.02
N LYS A 5 -3.88 9.92 1.77
CA LYS A 5 -3.00 9.87 0.60
C LYS A 5 -2.04 8.69 0.65
N THR A 6 -1.57 8.33 1.84
CA THR A 6 -0.72 7.16 2.02
C THR A 6 -1.49 5.88 1.67
N LEU A 7 -2.75 5.77 2.08
CA LEU A 7 -3.59 4.63 1.73
C LEU A 7 -3.86 4.58 0.22
N GLU A 8 -4.10 5.73 -0.40
CA GLU A 8 -4.28 5.81 -1.86
C GLU A 8 -3.02 5.33 -2.59
N LEU A 9 -1.84 5.75 -2.12
CA LEU A 9 -0.58 5.32 -2.71
C LEU A 9 -0.39 3.82 -2.56
N ALA A 10 -0.65 3.26 -1.37
CA ALA A 10 -0.54 1.83 -1.17
C ALA A 10 -1.47 1.05 -2.11
N ASN A 11 -2.69 1.53 -2.32
CA ASN A 11 -3.61 0.90 -3.26
C ASN A 11 -3.11 0.99 -4.71
N GLU A 12 -2.48 2.12 -5.09
CA GLU A 12 -1.85 2.25 -6.40
C GLU A 12 -0.71 1.25 -6.58
N MET A 13 0.11 1.07 -5.55
CA MET A 13 1.20 0.10 -5.57
C MET A 13 0.68 -1.33 -5.76
N ILE A 14 -0.44 -1.67 -5.10
CA ILE A 14 -1.06 -2.99 -5.25
C ILE A 14 -1.55 -3.18 -6.68
N ARG A 15 -2.22 -2.18 -7.26
CA ARG A 15 -2.69 -2.26 -8.65
C ARG A 15 -1.54 -2.40 -9.63
N LEU A 16 -0.45 -1.66 -9.40
CA LEU A 16 0.74 -1.78 -10.24
C LEU A 16 1.35 -3.17 -10.13
N ALA A 17 1.46 -3.72 -8.92
CA ALA A 17 2.00 -5.05 -8.71
C ALA A 17 1.15 -6.12 -9.39
N ASP A 18 -0.18 -6.02 -9.28
CA ASP A 18 -1.09 -6.97 -9.91
C ASP A 18 -0.98 -6.92 -11.43
N HIS A 19 -0.91 -5.71 -12.00
CA HIS A 19 -0.75 -5.56 -13.44
C HIS A 19 0.61 -6.09 -13.89
N GLY A 20 1.68 -5.70 -13.21
CA GLY A 20 3.02 -6.14 -13.54
C GLY A 20 3.19 -7.66 -13.45
N ASP A 21 2.58 -8.26 -12.43
CA ASP A 21 2.64 -9.70 -12.25
C ASP A 21 1.94 -10.45 -13.40
N SER A 22 0.87 -9.89 -13.95
CA SER A 22 0.14 -10.48 -15.06
C SER A 22 0.85 -10.37 -16.41
N VAL A 23 1.77 -9.39 -16.56
CA VAL A 23 2.48 -9.12 -17.83
C VAL A 23 3.99 -9.23 -17.69
N ARG A 24 4.49 -9.84 -16.62
CA ARG A 24 5.93 -9.95 -16.37
C ARG A 24 6.61 -10.76 -17.47
N GLU A 25 7.83 -10.35 -17.80
CA GLU A 25 8.60 -10.96 -18.87
C GLU A 25 9.66 -11.94 -18.36
N ASP A 26 10.01 -11.87 -17.07
CA ASP A 26 11.01 -12.75 -16.47
C ASP A 26 10.79 -12.92 -14.97
N ASP A 27 11.60 -13.80 -14.35
CA ASP A 27 11.49 -14.10 -12.92
C ASP A 27 11.85 -12.89 -12.04
N GLY A 28 12.76 -12.05 -12.50
CA GLY A 28 13.15 -10.84 -11.79
C GLY A 28 11.96 -9.88 -11.62
N CYS A 29 11.16 -9.75 -12.68
CA CYS A 29 9.92 -8.95 -12.60
C CYS A 29 8.96 -9.52 -11.58
N GLY A 30 8.82 -10.84 -11.50
CA GLY A 30 7.97 -11.49 -10.51
C GLY A 30 8.41 -11.18 -9.08
N VAL A 31 9.72 -11.25 -8.82
CA VAL A 31 10.28 -10.93 -7.50
C VAL A 31 10.03 -9.45 -7.16
N LEU A 32 10.30 -8.56 -8.11
CA LEU A 32 10.10 -7.12 -7.92
C LEU A 32 8.64 -6.82 -7.54
N TYR A 33 7.70 -7.32 -8.32
CA TYR A 33 6.28 -7.05 -8.07
C TYR A 33 5.76 -7.74 -6.81
N GLY A 34 6.33 -8.88 -6.43
CA GLY A 34 6.04 -9.54 -5.16
C GLY A 34 6.45 -8.67 -3.97
N VAL A 35 7.66 -8.12 -4.00
CA VAL A 35 8.15 -7.21 -2.95
C VAL A 35 7.31 -5.95 -2.91
N LEU A 36 6.95 -5.41 -4.07
CA LEU A 36 6.12 -4.21 -4.15
C LEU A 36 4.75 -4.45 -3.48
N ARG A 37 4.12 -5.58 -3.79
CA ARG A 37 2.83 -5.94 -3.20
C ARG A 37 2.91 -6.11 -1.69
N ASP A 38 3.91 -6.86 -1.21
CA ASP A 38 4.09 -7.09 0.23
C ASP A 38 4.35 -5.78 0.97
N SER A 39 5.15 -4.89 0.38
CA SER A 39 5.44 -3.57 0.94
C SER A 39 4.18 -2.73 1.00
N ALA A 40 3.36 -2.77 -0.06
CA ALA A 40 2.11 -2.01 -0.12
C ALA A 40 1.13 -2.45 0.95
N PHE A 41 0.98 -3.76 1.16
CA PHE A 41 0.10 -4.27 2.21
C PHE A 41 0.59 -3.89 3.61
N ARG A 42 1.90 -3.90 3.82
CA ARG A 42 2.48 -3.46 5.11
C ARG A 42 2.23 -1.98 5.34
N ILE A 43 2.44 -1.14 4.33
CA ILE A 43 2.17 0.29 4.40
C ILE A 43 0.69 0.53 4.70
N LYS A 44 -0.18 -0.18 4.00
CA LYS A 44 -1.63 -0.06 4.18
C LYS A 44 -2.04 -0.40 5.61
N LYS A 45 -1.51 -1.49 6.15
CA LYS A 45 -1.81 -1.89 7.53
C LYS A 45 -1.36 -0.84 8.53
N LEU A 46 -0.12 -0.34 8.38
CA LEU A 46 0.41 0.68 9.28
C LEU A 46 -0.40 1.98 9.19
N ALA A 47 -0.81 2.38 7.99
CA ALA A 47 -1.60 3.57 7.78
C ALA A 47 -3.01 3.42 8.39
N GLU A 48 -3.62 2.26 8.26
CA GLU A 48 -4.92 1.98 8.85
C GLU A 48 -4.84 1.96 10.39
N ASP A 49 -3.78 1.40 10.95
CA ASP A 49 -3.56 1.39 12.40
C ASP A 49 -3.44 2.84 12.92
N GLU A 50 -2.70 3.69 12.19
CA GLU A 50 -2.58 5.11 12.54
C GLU A 50 -3.91 5.84 12.43
N ARG A 51 -4.68 5.53 11.40
CA ARG A 51 -6.02 6.10 11.22
C ARG A 51 -6.91 5.79 12.41
N PHE A 52 -6.95 4.53 12.85
CA PHE A 52 -7.74 4.14 14.01
C PHE A 52 -7.27 4.83 15.28
N ALA A 53 -5.95 4.98 15.47
CA ALA A 53 -5.40 5.70 16.61
C ALA A 53 -5.83 7.15 16.61
N HIS A 54 -5.81 7.82 15.45
CA HIS A 54 -6.26 9.20 15.31
C HIS A 54 -7.75 9.34 15.57
N ILE A 55 -8.55 8.40 15.09
CA ILE A 55 -10.01 8.40 15.34
C ILE A 55 -10.28 8.30 16.83
N ARG A 56 -9.61 7.36 17.54
CA ARG A 56 -9.79 7.19 18.98
C ARG A 56 -9.43 8.44 19.76
N LYS A 57 -8.42 9.20 19.28
CA LYS A 57 -7.99 10.43 19.93
C LYS A 57 -8.78 11.66 19.49
N GLY A 58 -9.68 11.51 18.52
CA GLY A 58 -10.44 12.63 17.97
C GLY A 58 -9.61 13.50 17.02
N TRP A 59 -8.49 13.00 16.49
CA TRP A 59 -7.57 13.76 15.64
C TRP A 59 -7.78 13.52 14.15
N TRP A 60 -8.70 12.66 13.76
CA TRP A 60 -8.89 12.32 12.35
C TRP A 60 -9.52 13.48 11.58
N LYS A 61 -8.83 13.97 10.56
CA LYS A 61 -9.26 15.09 9.73
C LYS A 61 -9.13 14.85 8.24
N ASP A 62 -8.64 13.72 7.83
CA ASP A 62 -8.57 13.37 6.41
C ASP A 62 -9.95 12.97 5.90
#